data_74b1ce0a899cad2152045a7a4798e351
#
_entry.id   74b1ce0a899cad2152045a7a4798e351
#
_cell.length_a   1.000
_cell.length_b   1.000
_cell.length_c   1.000
_cell.angle_alpha   90.00
_cell.angle_beta   90.00
_cell.angle_gamma   90.00
#
_symmetry.space_group_name_H-M   'P 1'
#
loop_
_entity.id
_entity.type
_entity.pdbx_description
1 polymer ?
#
loop_
_entity_poly.entity_id
_entity_poly.type
_entity_poly.pdbx_seq_one_letter_code
_entity_poly.pdbx_strand_id
1 'polypeptide(L)'
;MKRKQKQQNIQKSYICKILSLTVLAGMLLTSCKSVKLLENREVQTEKSQKSTVMENQEKQYDLPVDEEKKKEVVNDCEKIMHTIRDIYSEFHGIQEADQNVVRQMMNRMKEVIRQTGDPVICSDHYSVMENYQKMERFLKSAEQKEKGNIILYKVNTDGGITRQEYSYDGKEMYVLSAKMIWSEETEPVLTGLSLSKIKGWSYTENGNFCYRLCVPEPPEVTELVDGSCIIRIRPLSDECREYTEKYVGVFGYQGNNLLCSNWDTDDMQGLDYNGLFEYFYQMKYGEEFTAEENIVEIPAEEFETVITTYLPVTKEDLKVWAVYDEQSDAYLWERLGCGNYAPTHFGLSLPEVKEVRHKEDGTIVLNIHAVCDSVVCNDAVITHELTIKMQEDGSVQYLGNKILDDGMDYIPGYQYRLNNLKL
;
A
#
# COMPACT_ATOMS: atom_id res chain seq x y z
N MET A 1 17.98 -8.15 -35.01
CA MET A 1 18.61 -8.61 -33.75
C MET A 1 18.56 -7.57 -32.62
N LYS A 2 18.76 -6.28 -32.88
CA LYS A 2 18.72 -5.23 -31.82
C LYS A 2 17.35 -5.04 -31.12
N ARG A 3 16.21 -5.25 -31.83
CA ARG A 3 14.86 -5.15 -31.23
C ARG A 3 14.53 -6.25 -30.21
N LYS A 4 14.98 -7.50 -30.44
CA LYS A 4 14.75 -8.62 -29.50
C LYS A 4 15.58 -8.49 -28.20
N GLN A 5 16.74 -7.89 -28.28
CA GLN A 5 17.60 -7.65 -27.10
C GLN A 5 17.04 -6.51 -26.21
N LYS A 6 16.41 -5.50 -26.83
CA LYS A 6 15.73 -4.41 -26.11
C LYS A 6 14.49 -4.92 -25.34
N GLN A 7 13.70 -5.82 -25.92
CA GLN A 7 12.56 -6.47 -25.26
C GLN A 7 12.97 -7.35 -24.06
N GLN A 8 14.06 -8.10 -24.17
CA GLN A 8 14.53 -8.95 -23.05
C GLN A 8 15.08 -8.15 -21.86
N ASN A 9 15.64 -6.97 -22.08
CA ASN A 9 16.12 -6.10 -21.01
C ASN A 9 14.98 -5.35 -20.31
N ILE A 10 13.92 -4.99 -21.03
CA ILE A 10 12.71 -4.42 -20.48
C ILE A 10 12.01 -5.45 -19.58
N GLN A 11 11.87 -6.69 -20.03
CA GLN A 11 11.27 -7.78 -19.24
C GLN A 11 12.02 -8.07 -17.93
N LYS A 12 13.35 -7.97 -17.91
CA LYS A 12 14.14 -8.13 -16.66
C LYS A 12 13.97 -6.96 -15.69
N SER A 13 13.77 -5.74 -16.19
CA SER A 13 13.55 -4.57 -15.34
C SER A 13 12.17 -4.60 -14.66
N TYR A 14 11.11 -5.02 -15.36
CA TYR A 14 9.76 -5.12 -14.81
C TYR A 14 9.63 -6.23 -13.76
N ILE A 15 10.27 -7.38 -13.96
CA ILE A 15 10.27 -8.47 -12.96
C ILE A 15 10.95 -8.02 -11.64
N CYS A 16 11.98 -7.18 -11.69
CA CYS A 16 12.57 -6.61 -10.48
C CYS A 16 11.69 -5.56 -9.78
N LYS A 17 10.86 -4.80 -10.52
CA LYS A 17 10.03 -3.73 -9.95
C LYS A 17 8.71 -4.23 -9.35
N ILE A 18 8.08 -5.26 -9.94
CA ILE A 18 6.91 -5.93 -9.35
C ILE A 18 7.30 -6.64 -8.04
N LEU A 19 8.54 -7.09 -7.91
CA LEU A 19 9.07 -7.65 -6.66
C LEU A 19 9.29 -6.62 -5.56
N SER A 20 9.41 -5.32 -5.84
CA SER A 20 9.68 -4.32 -4.81
C SER A 20 8.44 -3.76 -4.12
N LEU A 21 7.25 -3.79 -4.75
CA LEU A 21 5.99 -3.34 -4.11
C LEU A 21 5.21 -4.48 -3.42
N THR A 22 5.50 -5.74 -3.74
CA THR A 22 4.92 -6.90 -3.05
C THR A 22 5.79 -7.44 -1.91
N VAL A 23 6.97 -6.88 -1.69
CA VAL A 23 7.98 -7.36 -0.72
C VAL A 23 7.66 -6.97 0.72
N LEU A 24 6.75 -6.03 0.98
CA LEU A 24 6.37 -5.69 2.37
C LEU A 24 5.38 -6.66 3.03
N ALA A 25 4.87 -7.66 2.31
CA ALA A 25 3.99 -8.68 2.91
C ALA A 25 4.42 -10.14 2.65
N GLY A 26 5.61 -10.38 2.10
CA GLY A 26 5.95 -11.69 1.55
C GLY A 26 7.35 -12.24 1.80
N MET A 27 8.16 -11.64 2.67
CA MET A 27 9.48 -12.22 3.01
C MET A 27 9.42 -13.10 4.25
N LEU A 28 8.80 -14.26 4.12
CA LEU A 28 9.14 -15.43 4.92
C LEU A 28 9.09 -16.64 4.01
N LEU A 29 10.22 -17.24 3.77
CA LEU A 29 10.51 -18.58 3.29
C LEU A 29 11.39 -18.63 2.03
N THR A 30 12.70 -18.67 2.24
CA THR A 30 13.60 -19.53 1.45
C THR A 30 14.73 -20.02 2.32
N SER A 31 14.57 -21.21 2.84
CA SER A 31 15.70 -22.07 3.19
C SER A 31 15.33 -23.50 2.93
N CYS A 32 15.71 -24.01 1.77
CA CYS A 32 15.80 -25.44 1.49
C CYS A 32 17.01 -25.71 0.63
N LYS A 33 18.05 -26.29 1.23
CA LYS A 33 19.04 -27.22 0.62
C LYS A 33 19.74 -27.90 1.78
N SER A 34 19.72 -29.19 1.92
CA SER A 34 20.26 -30.27 1.17
C SER A 34 20.01 -31.57 1.92
N VAL A 35 19.53 -32.56 1.23
CA VAL A 35 19.49 -33.95 1.67
C VAL A 35 20.84 -34.59 1.38
N LYS A 36 21.47 -35.19 2.40
CA LYS A 36 22.04 -36.56 2.41
C LYS A 36 22.90 -36.82 3.65
N LEU A 37 22.54 -37.90 4.30
CA LEU A 37 23.33 -38.97 4.97
C LEU A 37 22.80 -39.30 6.36
N LEU A 38 21.88 -40.18 6.39
CA LEU A 38 21.84 -41.59 6.90
C LEU A 38 22.47 -41.89 8.28
N GLU A 39 21.53 -42.39 9.10
CA GLU A 39 21.67 -43.48 10.10
C GLU A 39 22.36 -43.20 11.43
N ASN A 40 21.55 -43.44 12.42
CA ASN A 40 21.79 -43.62 13.85
C ASN A 40 21.62 -42.38 14.75
N ARG A 41 20.40 -42.25 15.28
CA ARG A 41 20.14 -41.78 16.63
C ARG A 41 18.62 -41.60 16.92
N GLU A 42 17.95 -42.70 17.25
CA GLU A 42 16.55 -42.68 17.73
C GLU A 42 16.36 -42.09 19.15
N VAL A 43 17.38 -41.59 19.82
CA VAL A 43 17.30 -41.08 21.20
C VAL A 43 17.47 -39.56 21.34
N GLN A 44 17.74 -38.85 20.22
CA GLN A 44 17.85 -37.36 20.25
C GLN A 44 16.66 -36.60 19.66
N THR A 45 15.70 -37.29 19.06
CA THR A 45 14.57 -36.66 18.35
C THR A 45 13.51 -36.08 19.30
N GLU A 46 13.24 -36.69 20.44
CA GLU A 46 12.26 -36.16 21.40
C GLU A 46 12.72 -34.90 22.16
N LYS A 47 14.04 -34.76 22.42
CA LYS A 47 14.56 -33.55 23.06
C LYS A 47 14.66 -32.37 22.11
N SER A 48 14.94 -32.64 20.83
CA SER A 48 15.02 -31.58 19.79
C SER A 48 13.63 -31.04 19.44
N GLN A 49 12.62 -31.90 19.31
CA GLN A 49 11.24 -31.46 19.08
C GLN A 49 10.64 -30.69 20.25
N LYS A 50 10.91 -31.10 21.51
CA LYS A 50 10.47 -30.34 22.69
C LYS A 50 11.15 -28.96 22.80
N SER A 51 12.43 -28.84 22.46
CA SER A 51 13.12 -27.55 22.50
C SER A 51 12.60 -26.61 21.41
N THR A 52 12.37 -27.11 20.19
CA THR A 52 11.85 -26.32 19.06
C THR A 52 10.40 -25.85 19.31
N VAL A 53 9.56 -26.71 19.95
CA VAL A 53 8.19 -26.31 20.30
C VAL A 53 8.16 -25.30 21.47
N MET A 54 9.06 -25.42 22.45
CA MET A 54 9.16 -24.42 23.52
C MET A 54 9.74 -23.08 23.01
N GLU A 55 10.71 -23.12 22.11
CA GLU A 55 11.30 -21.92 21.50
C GLU A 55 10.29 -21.15 20.67
N ASN A 56 9.43 -21.83 19.90
CA ASN A 56 8.37 -21.19 19.11
C ASN A 56 7.21 -20.62 19.96
N GLN A 57 6.96 -21.15 21.16
CA GLN A 57 5.98 -20.57 22.07
C GLN A 57 6.43 -19.24 22.70
N GLU A 58 7.73 -19.03 22.86
CA GLU A 58 8.28 -17.75 23.33
C GLU A 58 8.22 -16.65 22.27
N LYS A 59 8.35 -16.98 20.99
CA LYS A 59 8.44 -16.01 19.88
C LYS A 59 7.14 -15.37 19.48
N GLN A 60 6.00 -16.03 19.72
CA GLN A 60 4.64 -15.55 19.41
C GLN A 60 4.36 -15.31 17.91
N TYR A 61 5.21 -15.81 17.02
CA TYR A 61 5.06 -15.85 15.57
C TYR A 61 5.48 -17.23 15.06
N ASP A 62 5.04 -17.60 13.84
CA ASP A 62 5.22 -18.92 13.25
C ASP A 62 4.80 -20.05 14.23
N LEU A 63 3.68 -19.78 14.92
CA LEU A 63 3.12 -20.72 15.88
C LEU A 63 2.68 -22.00 15.16
N PRO A 64 2.74 -23.16 15.81
CA PRO A 64 2.33 -24.41 15.19
C PRO A 64 0.82 -24.41 14.91
N VAL A 65 0.47 -24.84 13.70
CA VAL A 65 -0.91 -25.10 13.28
C VAL A 65 -1.12 -26.61 13.22
N ASP A 66 -2.14 -27.11 13.91
CA ASP A 66 -2.45 -28.54 13.88
C ASP A 66 -2.92 -28.98 12.49
N GLU A 67 -2.73 -30.26 12.17
CA GLU A 67 -3.01 -30.81 10.84
C GLU A 67 -4.50 -30.80 10.46
N GLU A 68 -5.40 -30.84 11.44
CA GLU A 68 -6.84 -30.74 11.19
C GLU A 68 -7.20 -29.31 10.76
N LYS A 69 -6.74 -28.33 11.51
CA LYS A 69 -6.94 -26.90 11.17
C LYS A 69 -6.29 -26.54 9.83
N LYS A 70 -5.10 -27.06 9.54
CA LYS A 70 -4.44 -26.87 8.26
C LYS A 70 -5.27 -27.40 7.09
N LYS A 71 -5.82 -28.61 7.23
CA LYS A 71 -6.72 -29.21 6.21
C LYS A 71 -7.99 -28.37 6.01
N GLU A 72 -8.61 -27.91 7.10
CA GLU A 72 -9.76 -27.01 7.04
C GLU A 72 -9.44 -25.76 6.23
N VAL A 73 -8.35 -25.07 6.56
CA VAL A 73 -7.92 -23.85 5.89
C VAL A 73 -7.63 -24.07 4.41
N VAL A 74 -6.94 -25.16 4.06
CA VAL A 74 -6.66 -25.51 2.65
C VAL A 74 -7.96 -25.75 1.89
N ASN A 75 -8.87 -26.55 2.43
CA ASN A 75 -10.16 -26.85 1.78
C ASN A 75 -11.00 -25.57 1.57
N ASP A 76 -11.03 -24.66 2.56
CA ASP A 76 -11.71 -23.38 2.44
C ASP A 76 -11.13 -22.55 1.30
N CYS A 77 -9.80 -22.42 1.25
CA CYS A 77 -9.13 -21.67 0.20
C CYS A 77 -9.36 -22.30 -1.19
N GLU A 78 -9.20 -23.62 -1.33
CA GLU A 78 -9.44 -24.33 -2.60
C GLU A 78 -10.87 -24.12 -3.10
N LYS A 79 -11.86 -24.19 -2.21
CA LYS A 79 -13.26 -23.94 -2.54
C LYS A 79 -13.45 -22.54 -3.12
N ILE A 80 -12.88 -21.53 -2.50
CA ILE A 80 -12.94 -20.15 -3.00
C ILE A 80 -12.24 -20.02 -4.35
N MET A 81 -11.01 -20.55 -4.48
CA MET A 81 -10.26 -20.51 -5.72
C MET A 81 -11.03 -21.17 -6.87
N HIS A 82 -11.61 -22.34 -6.66
CA HIS A 82 -12.43 -22.98 -7.69
C HIS A 82 -13.64 -22.14 -8.13
N THR A 83 -14.23 -21.37 -7.20
CA THR A 83 -15.36 -20.50 -7.51
C THR A 83 -14.98 -19.32 -8.42
N ILE A 84 -13.74 -18.85 -8.34
CA ILE A 84 -13.24 -17.69 -9.13
C ILE A 84 -12.36 -18.11 -10.32
N ARG A 85 -12.18 -19.41 -10.58
CA ARG A 85 -11.31 -19.94 -11.64
C ARG A 85 -11.64 -19.38 -13.02
N ASP A 86 -12.92 -19.37 -13.39
CA ASP A 86 -13.34 -18.91 -14.72
C ASP A 86 -12.98 -17.44 -14.94
N ILE A 87 -13.14 -16.60 -13.90
CA ILE A 87 -12.74 -15.19 -13.95
C ILE A 87 -11.22 -15.11 -14.14
N TYR A 88 -10.43 -15.83 -13.35
CA TYR A 88 -8.98 -15.85 -13.51
C TYR A 88 -8.56 -16.24 -14.94
N SER A 89 -9.18 -17.29 -15.48
CA SER A 89 -8.86 -17.81 -16.82
C SER A 89 -9.16 -16.81 -17.94
N GLU A 90 -10.18 -15.94 -17.79
CA GLU A 90 -10.47 -14.87 -18.76
C GLU A 90 -9.34 -13.84 -18.84
N PHE A 91 -8.64 -13.58 -17.73
CA PHE A 91 -7.57 -12.59 -17.63
C PHE A 91 -6.17 -13.21 -17.72
N HIS A 92 -6.05 -14.53 -17.55
CA HIS A 92 -4.78 -15.24 -17.61
C HIS A 92 -4.21 -15.22 -19.04
N GLY A 93 -2.96 -14.77 -19.17
CA GLY A 93 -2.29 -14.67 -20.49
C GLY A 93 -2.47 -13.31 -21.18
N ILE A 94 -3.15 -12.35 -20.59
CA ILE A 94 -3.08 -10.96 -21.02
C ILE A 94 -1.65 -10.48 -20.64
N GLN A 95 -0.76 -10.47 -21.64
CA GLN A 95 0.61 -9.97 -21.46
C GLN A 95 0.55 -8.47 -21.19
N GLU A 96 1.26 -8.03 -20.12
CA GLU A 96 1.28 -6.64 -19.68
C GLU A 96 -0.13 -6.12 -19.31
N ALA A 97 -0.78 -6.80 -18.38
CA ALA A 97 -2.09 -6.35 -17.92
C ALA A 97 -1.96 -4.94 -17.32
N ASP A 98 -2.62 -3.98 -17.98
CA ASP A 98 -2.86 -2.65 -17.44
C ASP A 98 -3.41 -2.78 -16.00
N GLN A 99 -2.99 -1.91 -15.10
CA GLN A 99 -3.47 -1.88 -13.71
C GLN A 99 -5.00 -1.87 -13.63
N ASN A 100 -5.68 -1.22 -14.60
CA ASN A 100 -7.14 -1.22 -14.72
C ASN A 100 -7.71 -2.62 -15.00
N VAL A 101 -7.04 -3.41 -15.82
CA VAL A 101 -7.44 -4.80 -16.13
C VAL A 101 -7.30 -5.68 -14.90
N VAL A 102 -6.18 -5.55 -14.16
CA VAL A 102 -5.98 -6.26 -12.89
C VAL A 102 -7.04 -5.88 -11.87
N ARG A 103 -7.35 -4.59 -11.73
CA ARG A 103 -8.40 -4.10 -10.83
C ARG A 103 -9.79 -4.63 -11.21
N GLN A 104 -10.11 -4.70 -12.50
CA GLN A 104 -11.37 -5.29 -12.97
C GLN A 104 -11.47 -6.77 -12.60
N MET A 105 -10.41 -7.55 -12.83
CA MET A 105 -10.33 -8.95 -12.42
C MET A 105 -10.59 -9.11 -10.92
N MET A 106 -9.81 -8.40 -10.09
CA MET A 106 -9.96 -8.47 -8.64
C MET A 106 -11.38 -8.10 -8.18
N ASN A 107 -11.98 -7.04 -8.72
CA ASN A 107 -13.33 -6.64 -8.36
C ASN A 107 -14.38 -7.69 -8.75
N ARG A 108 -14.27 -8.33 -9.93
CA ARG A 108 -15.16 -9.41 -10.33
C ARG A 108 -15.03 -10.63 -9.40
N MET A 109 -13.79 -10.99 -9.02
CA MET A 109 -13.54 -12.08 -8.06
C MET A 109 -14.13 -11.73 -6.67
N LYS A 110 -13.91 -10.51 -6.20
CA LYS A 110 -14.47 -10.01 -4.93
C LYS A 110 -15.99 -10.14 -4.89
N GLU A 111 -16.69 -9.75 -5.96
CA GLU A 111 -18.15 -9.87 -6.06
C GLU A 111 -18.65 -11.32 -5.93
N VAL A 112 -17.91 -12.30 -6.48
CA VAL A 112 -18.24 -13.72 -6.34
C VAL A 112 -18.00 -14.18 -4.90
N ILE A 113 -16.84 -13.84 -4.31
CA ILE A 113 -16.50 -14.23 -2.93
C ILE A 113 -17.45 -13.58 -1.93
N ARG A 114 -17.92 -12.35 -2.17
CA ARG A 114 -18.90 -11.64 -1.33
C ARG A 114 -20.15 -12.50 -1.02
N GLN A 115 -20.54 -13.35 -1.97
CA GLN A 115 -21.74 -14.20 -1.84
C GLN A 115 -21.59 -15.30 -0.76
N THR A 116 -20.37 -15.59 -0.30
CA THR A 116 -20.15 -16.48 0.85
C THR A 116 -20.67 -15.84 2.15
N GLY A 117 -20.82 -14.52 2.15
CA GLY A 117 -21.20 -13.73 3.31
C GLY A 117 -20.02 -13.38 4.22
N ASP A 118 -18.80 -13.83 3.95
CA ASP A 118 -17.62 -13.45 4.70
C ASP A 118 -17.07 -12.10 4.23
N PRO A 119 -16.36 -11.35 5.09
CA PRO A 119 -15.63 -10.17 4.68
C PRO A 119 -14.67 -10.45 3.54
N VAL A 120 -14.68 -9.62 2.52
CA VAL A 120 -13.73 -9.71 1.40
C VAL A 120 -13.31 -8.33 0.91
N ILE A 121 -12.02 -8.19 0.59
CA ILE A 121 -11.40 -6.98 0.10
C ILE A 121 -10.39 -7.32 -1.02
N CYS A 122 -10.07 -6.37 -1.89
CA CYS A 122 -8.92 -6.49 -2.78
C CYS A 122 -7.65 -5.98 -2.09
N SER A 123 -6.50 -6.42 -2.56
CA SER A 123 -5.20 -6.03 -1.99
C SER A 123 -4.73 -4.63 -2.43
N ASP A 124 -5.46 -3.97 -3.32
CA ASP A 124 -5.22 -2.58 -3.71
C ASP A 124 -5.66 -1.60 -2.60
N HIS A 125 -5.01 -0.46 -2.57
CA HIS A 125 -5.38 0.62 -1.65
C HIS A 125 -6.80 1.10 -1.96
N TYR A 126 -7.53 1.55 -0.94
CA TYR A 126 -8.88 2.10 -1.03
C TYR A 126 -9.97 1.13 -1.51
N SER A 127 -9.67 -0.16 -1.62
CA SER A 127 -10.68 -1.17 -1.93
C SER A 127 -11.78 -1.18 -0.87
N VAL A 128 -13.03 -1.25 -1.34
CA VAL A 128 -14.19 -1.39 -0.46
C VAL A 128 -14.25 -2.82 0.07
N MET A 129 -14.32 -2.97 1.40
CA MET A 129 -14.58 -4.26 2.04
C MET A 129 -16.05 -4.59 1.95
N GLU A 130 -16.37 -5.69 1.25
CA GLU A 130 -17.71 -6.25 1.26
C GLU A 130 -17.96 -7.01 2.56
N ASN A 131 -19.22 -7.05 3.00
CA ASN A 131 -19.65 -7.68 4.27
C ASN A 131 -18.89 -7.16 5.51
N TYR A 132 -18.38 -5.93 5.45
CA TYR A 132 -17.54 -5.32 6.48
C TYR A 132 -18.18 -5.29 7.86
N GLN A 133 -19.52 -5.24 7.95
CA GLN A 133 -20.26 -5.21 9.21
C GLN A 133 -19.97 -6.42 10.11
N LYS A 134 -19.60 -7.59 9.51
CA LYS A 134 -19.18 -8.75 10.29
C LYS A 134 -17.84 -8.51 10.96
N MET A 135 -16.87 -7.97 10.22
CA MET A 135 -15.55 -7.62 10.75
C MET A 135 -15.66 -6.53 11.82
N GLU A 136 -16.46 -5.49 11.57
CA GLU A 136 -16.69 -4.42 12.53
C GLU A 136 -17.32 -4.94 13.83
N ARG A 137 -18.31 -5.83 13.76
CA ARG A 137 -18.89 -6.47 14.95
C ARG A 137 -17.86 -7.28 15.74
N PHE A 138 -17.05 -8.09 15.05
CA PHE A 138 -15.99 -8.87 15.69
C PHE A 138 -15.03 -7.95 16.46
N LEU A 139 -14.54 -6.86 15.82
CA LEU A 139 -13.62 -5.93 16.46
C LEU A 139 -14.24 -5.24 17.67
N LYS A 140 -15.48 -4.75 17.56
CA LYS A 140 -16.21 -4.15 18.69
C LYS A 140 -16.47 -5.13 19.83
N SER A 141 -16.77 -6.40 19.55
CA SER A 141 -16.88 -7.45 20.56
C SER A 141 -15.53 -7.72 21.24
N ALA A 142 -14.44 -7.76 20.46
CA ALA A 142 -13.09 -7.93 21.01
C ALA A 142 -12.67 -6.77 21.94
N GLU A 143 -13.05 -5.51 21.64
CA GLU A 143 -12.86 -4.37 22.55
C GLU A 143 -13.60 -4.57 23.89
N GLN A 144 -14.74 -5.25 23.86
CA GLN A 144 -15.51 -5.63 25.06
C GLN A 144 -15.00 -6.90 25.72
N LYS A 145 -13.85 -7.45 25.26
CA LYS A 145 -13.22 -8.69 25.72
C LYS A 145 -14.06 -9.96 25.49
N GLU A 146 -14.95 -9.91 24.52
CA GLU A 146 -15.72 -11.07 24.09
C GLU A 146 -14.90 -11.94 23.13
N LYS A 147 -14.88 -13.25 23.38
CA LYS A 147 -14.20 -14.23 22.51
C LYS A 147 -14.91 -14.35 21.17
N GLY A 148 -14.15 -14.53 20.12
CA GLY A 148 -14.71 -14.72 18.79
C GLY A 148 -13.66 -14.95 17.73
N ASN A 149 -14.11 -15.25 16.52
CA ASN A 149 -13.28 -15.32 15.33
C ASN A 149 -14.02 -14.78 14.11
N ILE A 150 -13.25 -14.40 13.09
CA ILE A 150 -13.74 -13.92 11.81
C ILE A 150 -12.75 -14.25 10.70
N ILE A 151 -13.25 -14.65 9.54
CA ILE A 151 -12.44 -14.86 8.34
C ILE A 151 -12.57 -13.66 7.43
N LEU A 152 -11.45 -13.18 6.91
CA LEU A 152 -11.33 -12.16 5.87
C LEU A 152 -10.62 -12.76 4.68
N TYR A 153 -11.20 -12.64 3.49
CA TYR A 153 -10.54 -12.95 2.23
C TYR A 153 -9.98 -11.69 1.57
N LYS A 154 -8.73 -11.77 1.09
CA LYS A 154 -8.12 -10.76 0.23
C LYS A 154 -7.90 -11.33 -1.15
N VAL A 155 -8.40 -10.66 -2.17
CA VAL A 155 -8.09 -10.97 -3.57
C VAL A 155 -6.81 -10.25 -3.93
N ASN A 156 -5.80 -10.99 -4.37
CA ASN A 156 -4.48 -10.44 -4.69
C ASN A 156 -4.36 -10.06 -6.17
N THR A 157 -3.40 -9.20 -6.49
CA THR A 157 -3.12 -8.74 -7.87
C THR A 157 -2.72 -9.86 -8.83
N ASP A 158 -2.17 -10.97 -8.28
CA ASP A 158 -1.84 -12.18 -9.02
C ASP A 158 -3.06 -13.09 -9.30
N GLY A 159 -4.27 -12.65 -8.93
CA GLY A 159 -5.51 -13.44 -9.04
C GLY A 159 -5.64 -14.53 -7.99
N GLY A 160 -4.68 -14.70 -7.10
CA GLY A 160 -4.77 -15.57 -5.95
C GLY A 160 -5.54 -14.95 -4.80
N ILE A 161 -5.64 -15.66 -3.68
CA ILE A 161 -6.28 -15.19 -2.45
C ILE A 161 -5.37 -15.30 -1.25
N THR A 162 -5.61 -14.43 -0.27
CA THR A 162 -5.09 -14.59 1.09
C THR A 162 -6.28 -14.70 2.04
N ARG A 163 -6.40 -15.83 2.75
CA ARG A 163 -7.37 -16.06 3.81
C ARG A 163 -6.73 -15.69 5.13
N GLN A 164 -7.33 -14.78 5.88
CA GLN A 164 -6.91 -14.38 7.21
C GLN A 164 -8.02 -14.67 8.21
N GLU A 165 -7.75 -15.55 9.19
CA GLU A 165 -8.66 -15.81 10.29
C GLU A 165 -8.13 -15.11 11.53
N TYR A 166 -8.86 -14.08 11.96
CA TYR A 166 -8.60 -13.38 13.21
C TYR A 166 -9.36 -14.07 14.33
N SER A 167 -8.68 -14.39 15.42
CA SER A 167 -9.27 -14.99 16.60
C SER A 167 -8.88 -14.23 17.85
N TYR A 168 -9.86 -13.98 18.73
CA TYR A 168 -9.68 -13.32 20.01
C TYR A 168 -10.18 -14.23 21.14
N ASP A 169 -9.29 -14.56 22.09
CA ASP A 169 -9.60 -15.49 23.18
C ASP A 169 -10.15 -14.82 24.45
N GLY A 170 -10.41 -13.52 24.41
CA GLY A 170 -10.83 -12.68 25.54
C GLY A 170 -9.66 -11.93 26.18
N LYS A 171 -8.43 -12.19 25.73
CA LYS A 171 -7.20 -11.53 26.21
C LYS A 171 -6.25 -11.17 25.07
N GLU A 172 -6.00 -12.11 24.18
CA GLU A 172 -5.02 -12.03 23.10
C GLU A 172 -5.68 -12.23 21.76
N MET A 173 -5.15 -11.56 20.72
CA MET A 173 -5.60 -11.72 19.35
C MET A 173 -4.53 -12.40 18.51
N TYR A 174 -4.97 -13.30 17.64
CA TYR A 174 -4.11 -14.04 16.71
C TYR A 174 -4.65 -13.93 15.29
N VAL A 175 -3.77 -14.08 14.30
CA VAL A 175 -4.14 -14.21 12.90
C VAL A 175 -3.49 -15.43 12.29
N LEU A 176 -4.33 -16.32 11.73
CA LEU A 176 -3.93 -17.44 10.88
C LEU A 176 -4.09 -17.01 9.43
N SER A 177 -2.96 -16.86 8.74
CA SER A 177 -2.91 -16.40 7.34
C SER A 177 -2.52 -17.56 6.42
N ALA A 178 -3.28 -17.74 5.34
CA ALA A 178 -2.98 -18.71 4.29
C ALA A 178 -3.03 -18.00 2.94
N LYS A 179 -1.94 -18.09 2.16
CA LYS A 179 -1.86 -17.57 0.80
C LYS A 179 -1.96 -18.71 -0.20
N MET A 180 -2.90 -18.59 -1.14
CA MET A 180 -3.09 -19.52 -2.24
C MET A 180 -2.99 -18.79 -3.58
N ILE A 181 -2.24 -19.34 -4.51
CA ILE A 181 -2.05 -18.83 -5.86
C ILE A 181 -2.45 -19.87 -6.91
N TRP A 182 -2.51 -19.47 -8.16
CA TRP A 182 -2.68 -20.37 -9.28
C TRP A 182 -1.33 -20.95 -9.74
N SER A 183 -1.30 -22.26 -10.03
CA SER A 183 -0.18 -22.90 -10.75
C SER A 183 -0.25 -22.58 -12.24
N GLU A 184 0.78 -23.00 -13.00
CA GLU A 184 0.78 -22.90 -14.47
C GLU A 184 -0.38 -23.66 -15.12
N GLU A 185 -0.87 -24.72 -14.46
CA GLU A 185 -2.02 -25.52 -14.90
C GLU A 185 -3.38 -24.98 -14.39
N THR A 186 -3.39 -23.76 -13.83
CA THR A 186 -4.59 -23.14 -13.22
C THR A 186 -5.22 -23.93 -12.07
N GLU A 187 -4.40 -24.69 -11.32
CA GLU A 187 -4.79 -25.34 -10.08
C GLU A 187 -4.37 -24.53 -8.86
N PRO A 188 -5.18 -24.50 -7.78
CA PRO A 188 -4.84 -23.80 -6.55
C PRO A 188 -3.62 -24.42 -5.85
N VAL A 189 -2.67 -23.60 -5.42
CA VAL A 189 -1.48 -24.03 -4.67
C VAL A 189 -1.29 -23.17 -3.44
N LEU A 190 -1.23 -23.81 -2.26
CA LEU A 190 -0.88 -23.13 -1.02
C LEU A 190 0.60 -22.76 -1.01
N THR A 191 0.90 -21.47 -0.93
CA THR A 191 2.28 -20.96 -0.92
C THR A 191 2.72 -20.42 0.42
N GLY A 192 1.80 -20.20 1.35
CA GLY A 192 2.11 -19.72 2.69
C GLY A 192 1.04 -20.10 3.69
N LEU A 193 1.47 -20.49 4.90
CA LEU A 193 0.60 -20.70 6.06
C LEU A 193 1.36 -20.24 7.29
N SER A 194 0.81 -19.27 8.03
CA SER A 194 1.44 -18.75 9.24
C SER A 194 0.39 -18.41 10.29
N LEU A 195 0.70 -18.69 11.55
CA LEU A 195 -0.09 -18.30 12.70
C LEU A 195 0.77 -17.36 13.58
N SER A 196 0.32 -16.14 13.78
CA SER A 196 1.05 -15.14 14.57
C SER A 196 0.12 -14.45 15.56
N LYS A 197 0.68 -14.12 16.73
CA LYS A 197 0.01 -13.26 17.70
C LYS A 197 0.07 -11.82 17.23
N ILE A 198 -1.00 -11.10 17.48
CA ILE A 198 -1.09 -9.65 17.31
C ILE A 198 -0.62 -8.99 18.61
N LYS A 199 0.52 -8.29 18.56
CA LYS A 199 1.18 -7.65 19.71
C LYS A 199 0.36 -6.50 20.28
N GLY A 200 -0.37 -5.79 19.43
CA GLY A 200 -1.27 -4.71 19.77
C GLY A 200 -2.18 -4.38 18.59
N TRP A 201 -3.35 -3.88 18.89
CA TRP A 201 -4.33 -3.50 17.87
C TRP A 201 -5.26 -2.41 18.35
N SER A 202 -5.88 -1.70 17.41
CA SER A 202 -6.96 -0.75 17.64
C SER A 202 -7.95 -0.78 16.47
N TYR A 203 -9.21 -0.55 16.76
CA TYR A 203 -10.21 -0.23 15.75
C TYR A 203 -10.58 1.23 15.88
N THR A 204 -10.18 2.04 14.90
CA THR A 204 -10.28 3.50 14.98
C THR A 204 -11.71 4.00 14.73
N GLU A 205 -12.03 5.21 15.18
CA GLU A 205 -13.31 5.85 14.90
C GLU A 205 -13.55 6.05 13.41
N ASN A 206 -12.48 6.26 12.64
CA ASN A 206 -12.50 6.33 11.18
C ASN A 206 -12.76 5.01 10.49
N GLY A 207 -12.76 3.89 11.23
CA GLY A 207 -13.07 2.58 10.70
C GLY A 207 -11.86 1.82 10.14
N ASN A 208 -10.65 2.13 10.62
CA ASN A 208 -9.43 1.39 10.31
C ASN A 208 -9.13 0.38 11.41
N PHE A 209 -8.78 -0.84 11.03
CA PHE A 209 -8.19 -1.84 11.89
C PHE A 209 -6.67 -1.76 11.76
N CYS A 210 -6.02 -1.15 12.76
CA CYS A 210 -4.58 -1.03 12.85
C CYS A 210 -4.07 -2.08 13.82
N TYR A 211 -3.06 -2.86 13.44
CA TYR A 211 -2.48 -3.86 14.32
C TYR A 211 -0.99 -4.10 14.03
N ARG A 212 -0.29 -4.66 14.99
CA ARG A 212 1.11 -5.06 14.86
C ARG A 212 1.26 -6.55 15.15
N LEU A 213 1.83 -7.28 14.23
CA LEU A 213 2.20 -8.68 14.39
C LEU A 213 3.43 -8.83 15.31
N CYS A 214 3.49 -9.93 16.03
CA CYS A 214 4.77 -10.42 16.53
C CYS A 214 5.57 -10.93 15.33
N VAL A 215 6.77 -10.43 15.16
CA VAL A 215 7.70 -10.73 14.06
C VAL A 215 9.09 -11.02 14.62
N PRO A 216 9.96 -11.70 13.85
CA PRO A 216 11.35 -11.88 14.27
C PRO A 216 12.05 -10.53 14.46
N GLU A 217 12.83 -10.41 15.53
CA GLU A 217 13.62 -9.22 15.87
C GLU A 217 15.12 -9.56 15.91
N PRO A 218 16.03 -8.60 15.72
CA PRO A 218 17.45 -8.84 15.90
C PRO A 218 17.78 -9.36 17.33
N PRO A 219 18.69 -10.32 17.50
CA PRO A 219 19.66 -10.82 16.52
C PRO A 219 19.19 -12.00 15.67
N GLU A 220 17.94 -12.44 15.78
CA GLU A 220 17.40 -13.56 14.99
C GLU A 220 17.39 -13.25 13.49
N VAL A 221 17.11 -12.01 13.14
CA VAL A 221 17.20 -11.47 11.78
C VAL A 221 18.19 -10.32 11.73
N THR A 222 18.77 -10.06 10.56
CA THR A 222 19.74 -8.98 10.36
C THR A 222 19.08 -7.63 10.08
N GLU A 223 17.82 -7.65 9.64
CA GLU A 223 17.05 -6.47 9.28
C GLU A 223 15.84 -6.33 10.21
N LEU A 224 15.39 -5.11 10.41
CA LEU A 224 14.14 -4.86 11.13
C LEU A 224 12.97 -5.28 10.26
N VAL A 225 12.13 -6.17 10.78
CA VAL A 225 10.87 -6.57 10.16
C VAL A 225 9.75 -5.70 10.74
N ASP A 226 9.06 -4.96 9.89
CA ASP A 226 7.88 -4.22 10.31
C ASP A 226 6.65 -5.13 10.28
N GLY A 227 6.05 -5.33 11.46
CA GLY A 227 4.82 -6.10 11.62
C GLY A 227 3.55 -5.24 11.58
N SER A 228 3.66 -3.95 11.30
CA SER A 228 2.52 -3.03 11.27
C SER A 228 1.60 -3.32 10.08
N CYS A 229 0.31 -3.26 10.33
CA CYS A 229 -0.74 -3.51 9.34
C CYS A 229 -1.90 -2.56 9.54
N ILE A 230 -2.48 -2.09 8.43
CA ILE A 230 -3.72 -1.34 8.41
C ILE A 230 -4.70 -1.98 7.43
N ILE A 231 -5.95 -2.07 7.84
CA ILE A 231 -7.05 -2.51 6.98
C ILE A 231 -8.22 -1.56 7.18
N ARG A 232 -8.68 -0.94 6.10
CA ARG A 232 -9.91 -0.18 6.13
C ARG A 232 -11.10 -1.13 6.19
N ILE A 233 -11.79 -1.12 7.32
CA ILE A 233 -13.00 -1.94 7.55
C ILE A 233 -14.23 -1.19 7.08
N ARG A 234 -14.53 -0.02 7.67
CA ARG A 234 -15.67 0.79 7.27
C ARG A 234 -15.32 1.57 6.01
N PRO A 235 -16.03 1.34 4.89
CA PRO A 235 -15.76 2.06 3.65
C PRO A 235 -15.88 3.58 3.81
N LEU A 236 -15.09 4.31 3.05
CA LEU A 236 -15.35 5.72 2.79
C LEU A 236 -16.68 5.87 2.03
N SER A 237 -17.33 7.04 2.11
CA SER A 237 -18.41 7.35 1.17
C SER A 237 -17.90 7.30 -0.27
N ASP A 238 -18.78 7.04 -1.23
CA ASP A 238 -18.38 6.95 -2.64
C ASP A 238 -17.68 8.23 -3.11
N GLU A 239 -18.20 9.39 -2.71
CA GLU A 239 -17.62 10.68 -3.02
C GLU A 239 -16.21 10.85 -2.39
N CYS A 240 -16.06 10.59 -1.09
CA CYS A 240 -14.76 10.68 -0.42
C CYS A 240 -13.74 9.73 -1.04
N ARG A 241 -14.16 8.50 -1.38
CA ARG A 241 -13.31 7.51 -2.03
C ARG A 241 -12.88 7.99 -3.42
N GLU A 242 -13.82 8.51 -4.21
CA GLU A 242 -13.53 9.04 -5.54
C GLU A 242 -12.48 10.16 -5.49
N TYR A 243 -12.64 11.14 -4.59
CA TYR A 243 -11.66 12.21 -4.42
C TYR A 243 -10.32 11.69 -3.88
N THR A 244 -10.34 10.71 -2.96
CA THR A 244 -9.13 10.07 -2.48
C THR A 244 -8.35 9.39 -3.62
N GLU A 245 -9.01 8.54 -4.40
CA GLU A 245 -8.36 7.76 -5.45
C GLU A 245 -7.85 8.63 -6.60
N LYS A 246 -8.67 9.61 -7.04
CA LYS A 246 -8.37 10.39 -8.25
C LYS A 246 -7.43 11.57 -8.01
N TYR A 247 -7.53 12.23 -6.86
CA TYR A 247 -6.92 13.55 -6.69
C TYR A 247 -5.97 13.68 -5.50
N VAL A 248 -5.93 12.73 -4.60
CA VAL A 248 -5.16 12.83 -3.36
C VAL A 248 -4.18 11.68 -3.19
N GLY A 249 -4.62 10.45 -3.41
CA GLY A 249 -3.85 9.23 -3.13
C GLY A 249 -2.55 9.10 -3.94
N VAL A 250 -2.47 9.75 -5.10
CA VAL A 250 -1.29 9.72 -5.96
C VAL A 250 -0.07 10.39 -5.31
N PHE A 251 -0.27 11.41 -4.46
CA PHE A 251 0.84 12.19 -3.90
C PHE A 251 1.49 11.52 -2.69
N GLY A 252 0.70 10.94 -1.77
CA GLY A 252 1.22 10.50 -0.47
C GLY A 252 1.85 11.66 0.33
N TYR A 253 2.78 11.33 1.23
CA TYR A 253 3.46 12.29 2.09
C TYR A 253 5.00 12.22 1.95
N GLN A 254 5.49 11.69 0.83
CA GLN A 254 6.92 11.58 0.54
C GLN A 254 7.22 12.01 -0.88
N GLY A 255 8.40 12.57 -1.08
CA GLY A 255 8.91 12.93 -2.39
C GLY A 255 8.29 14.18 -3.01
N ASN A 256 7.32 14.78 -2.36
CA ASN A 256 6.70 16.06 -2.66
C ASN A 256 6.13 16.68 -1.38
N ASN A 257 5.84 17.98 -1.39
CA ASN A 257 5.31 18.67 -0.23
C ASN A 257 3.91 19.26 -0.42
N LEU A 258 3.19 18.81 -1.43
CA LEU A 258 1.83 19.31 -1.73
C LEU A 258 0.88 19.17 -0.54
N LEU A 259 0.91 17.99 0.13
CA LEU A 259 0.02 17.65 1.23
C LEU A 259 0.62 17.86 2.63
N CYS A 260 1.91 18.13 2.73
CA CYS A 260 2.62 18.24 4.02
C CYS A 260 3.20 19.63 4.30
N SER A 261 2.73 20.65 3.60
CA SER A 261 3.07 22.06 3.84
C SER A 261 1.82 22.94 3.75
N ASN A 262 1.86 24.09 4.42
CA ASN A 262 0.85 25.13 4.24
C ASN A 262 1.24 25.96 3.02
N TRP A 263 0.30 26.13 2.10
CA TRP A 263 0.44 26.97 0.91
C TRP A 263 -0.94 27.34 0.36
N ASP A 264 -1.01 28.42 -0.39
CA ASP A 264 -2.17 28.86 -1.15
C ASP A 264 -1.74 29.58 -2.43
N THR A 265 -2.68 30.12 -3.19
CA THR A 265 -2.40 30.79 -4.47
C THR A 265 -1.52 32.05 -4.34
N ASP A 266 -1.41 32.64 -3.15
CA ASP A 266 -0.58 33.81 -2.88
C ASP A 266 0.82 33.42 -2.39
N ASP A 267 1.02 32.16 -1.94
CA ASP A 267 2.30 31.65 -1.43
C ASP A 267 2.56 30.21 -1.94
N MET A 268 3.00 30.09 -3.19
CA MET A 268 3.35 28.83 -3.86
C MET A 268 4.85 28.62 -4.01
N GLN A 269 5.67 29.61 -3.67
CA GLN A 269 7.13 29.58 -3.87
C GLN A 269 7.80 28.39 -3.15
N GLY A 270 7.23 27.93 -2.03
CA GLY A 270 7.77 26.83 -1.22
C GLY A 270 7.45 25.42 -1.72
N LEU A 271 6.74 25.25 -2.84
CA LEU A 271 6.44 23.94 -3.38
C LEU A 271 7.65 23.30 -4.08
N ASP A 272 7.82 22.00 -3.93
CA ASP A 272 8.83 21.21 -4.65
C ASP A 272 8.33 20.84 -6.05
N TYR A 273 8.38 21.77 -6.98
CA TYR A 273 7.90 21.56 -8.35
C TYR A 273 8.62 20.43 -9.07
N ASN A 274 9.93 20.26 -8.83
CA ASN A 274 10.72 19.19 -9.42
C ASN A 274 10.30 17.84 -8.87
N GLY A 275 9.98 17.76 -7.58
CA GLY A 275 9.42 16.56 -6.96
C GLY A 275 7.96 16.29 -7.35
N LEU A 276 7.16 17.33 -7.60
CA LEU A 276 5.76 17.20 -8.00
C LEU A 276 5.57 16.74 -9.44
N PHE A 277 6.56 16.94 -10.32
CA PHE A 277 6.43 16.66 -11.75
C PHE A 277 5.97 15.23 -12.04
N GLU A 278 6.58 14.20 -11.43
CA GLU A 278 6.23 12.80 -11.71
C GLU A 278 4.80 12.44 -11.32
N TYR A 279 4.28 13.03 -10.24
CA TYR A 279 2.91 12.78 -9.77
C TYR A 279 1.88 13.43 -10.71
N PHE A 280 2.13 14.67 -11.14
CA PHE A 280 1.28 15.34 -12.13
C PHE A 280 1.41 14.73 -13.53
N TYR A 281 2.59 14.22 -13.89
CA TYR A 281 2.78 13.45 -15.12
C TYR A 281 1.89 12.21 -15.13
N GLN A 282 1.91 11.45 -14.04
CA GLN A 282 1.06 10.27 -13.90
C GLN A 282 -0.43 10.61 -13.97
N MET A 283 -0.86 11.70 -13.33
CA MET A 283 -2.25 12.17 -13.40
C MET A 283 -2.66 12.57 -14.82
N LYS A 284 -1.74 13.19 -15.59
CA LYS A 284 -2.02 13.70 -16.91
C LYS A 284 -2.05 12.62 -17.98
N TYR A 285 -1.10 11.70 -17.92
CA TYR A 285 -0.89 10.70 -18.97
C TYR A 285 -1.36 9.30 -18.60
N GLY A 286 -1.70 9.05 -17.32
CA GLY A 286 -2.16 7.75 -16.82
C GLY A 286 -1.05 6.70 -16.69
N GLU A 287 0.22 7.12 -16.78
CA GLU A 287 1.39 6.25 -16.66
C GLU A 287 2.46 6.89 -15.77
N GLU A 288 3.25 6.07 -15.08
CA GLU A 288 4.33 6.55 -14.23
C GLU A 288 5.45 7.18 -15.07
N PHE A 289 5.96 8.34 -14.63
CA PHE A 289 7.18 8.89 -15.20
C PHE A 289 8.38 8.00 -14.87
N THR A 290 9.11 7.56 -15.88
CA THR A 290 10.28 6.69 -15.73
C THR A 290 11.49 7.24 -16.50
N ALA A 291 12.66 7.23 -15.87
CA ALA A 291 13.92 7.62 -16.48
C ALA A 291 14.97 6.51 -16.33
N GLU A 292 15.92 6.40 -17.27
CA GLU A 292 17.03 5.45 -17.19
C GLU A 292 18.05 5.86 -16.12
N GLU A 293 18.29 7.16 -15.99
CA GLU A 293 19.22 7.76 -15.02
C GLU A 293 18.49 8.25 -13.76
N ASN A 294 19.25 8.45 -12.69
CA ASN A 294 18.70 8.93 -11.43
C ASN A 294 18.35 10.42 -11.49
N ILE A 295 19.12 11.19 -12.25
CA ILE A 295 18.87 12.62 -12.50
C ILE A 295 18.77 12.78 -14.01
N VAL A 296 17.71 13.44 -14.47
CA VAL A 296 17.46 13.72 -15.88
C VAL A 296 16.96 15.14 -16.07
N GLU A 297 17.17 15.65 -17.29
CA GLU A 297 16.64 16.92 -17.74
C GLU A 297 15.28 16.69 -18.42
N ILE A 298 14.27 17.44 -18.01
CA ILE A 298 12.94 17.48 -18.61
C ILE A 298 12.83 18.74 -19.46
N PRO A 299 12.51 18.66 -20.75
CA PRO A 299 12.33 19.84 -21.61
C PRO A 299 11.33 20.83 -20.98
N ALA A 300 11.66 22.14 -21.00
CA ALA A 300 10.86 23.16 -20.34
C ALA A 300 9.39 23.14 -20.78
N GLU A 301 9.11 22.95 -22.06
CA GLU A 301 7.73 22.89 -22.57
C GLU A 301 6.91 21.76 -21.93
N GLU A 302 7.52 20.58 -21.76
CA GLU A 302 6.86 19.43 -21.14
C GLU A 302 6.61 19.65 -19.67
N PHE A 303 7.66 20.04 -18.91
CA PHE A 303 7.57 20.30 -17.49
C PHE A 303 6.53 21.38 -17.17
N GLU A 304 6.63 22.53 -17.83
CA GLU A 304 5.70 23.66 -17.66
C GLU A 304 4.26 23.25 -17.99
N THR A 305 4.06 22.51 -19.10
CA THR A 305 2.73 22.03 -19.50
C THR A 305 2.12 21.09 -18.44
N VAL A 306 2.91 20.18 -17.85
CA VAL A 306 2.45 19.29 -16.79
C VAL A 306 2.08 20.09 -15.54
N ILE A 307 2.99 20.93 -15.03
CA ILE A 307 2.78 21.65 -13.79
C ILE A 307 1.62 22.66 -13.88
N THR A 308 1.57 23.47 -14.94
CA THR A 308 0.53 24.50 -15.11
C THR A 308 -0.87 23.93 -15.38
N THR A 309 -0.98 22.66 -15.76
CA THR A 309 -2.29 21.97 -15.84
C THR A 309 -2.93 21.88 -14.45
N TYR A 310 -2.15 21.65 -13.39
CA TYR A 310 -2.66 21.34 -12.06
C TYR A 310 -2.45 22.45 -11.03
N LEU A 311 -1.51 23.35 -11.27
CA LEU A 311 -1.19 24.47 -10.37
C LEU A 311 -1.35 25.81 -11.08
N PRO A 312 -1.97 26.83 -10.44
CA PRO A 312 -2.16 28.18 -11.02
C PRO A 312 -0.88 29.02 -10.95
N VAL A 313 0.19 28.54 -11.57
CA VAL A 313 1.50 29.21 -11.64
C VAL A 313 1.84 29.58 -13.06
N THR A 314 2.64 30.62 -13.26
CA THR A 314 3.14 31.01 -14.58
C THR A 314 4.43 30.25 -14.92
N LYS A 315 4.77 30.21 -16.21
CA LYS A 315 6.06 29.65 -16.65
C LYS A 315 7.24 30.45 -16.13
N GLU A 316 7.08 31.75 -15.98
CA GLU A 316 8.05 32.66 -15.41
C GLU A 316 8.31 32.36 -13.94
N ASP A 317 7.26 32.08 -13.16
CA ASP A 317 7.38 31.67 -11.77
C ASP A 317 8.14 30.34 -11.65
N LEU A 318 7.82 29.35 -12.49
CA LEU A 318 8.48 28.05 -12.49
C LEU A 318 9.99 28.15 -12.76
N LYS A 319 10.43 29.02 -13.68
CA LYS A 319 11.86 29.26 -13.94
C LYS A 319 12.61 29.84 -12.73
N VAL A 320 11.89 30.50 -11.82
CA VAL A 320 12.47 31.07 -10.59
C VAL A 320 12.39 30.11 -9.41
N TRP A 321 11.28 29.38 -9.29
CA TRP A 321 10.99 28.58 -8.09
C TRP A 321 11.48 27.13 -8.19
N ALA A 322 11.52 26.55 -9.41
CA ALA A 322 12.05 25.23 -9.65
C ALA A 322 13.55 25.25 -10.01
N VAL A 323 14.18 24.10 -10.02
CA VAL A 323 15.56 23.96 -10.51
C VAL A 323 15.52 23.86 -12.05
N TYR A 324 15.89 24.96 -12.67
CA TYR A 324 15.85 25.16 -14.13
C TYR A 324 17.25 25.51 -14.66
N ASP A 325 17.65 24.89 -15.77
CA ASP A 325 18.87 25.19 -16.49
C ASP A 325 18.54 25.99 -17.76
N GLU A 326 19.00 27.27 -17.76
CA GLU A 326 18.81 28.17 -18.91
C GLU A 326 19.57 27.72 -20.17
N GLN A 327 20.67 26.96 -20.03
CA GLN A 327 21.51 26.55 -21.14
C GLN A 327 20.86 25.45 -21.97
N SER A 328 20.25 24.50 -21.29
CA SER A 328 19.55 23.36 -21.92
C SER A 328 18.06 23.65 -22.12
N ASP A 329 17.51 24.76 -21.59
CA ASP A 329 16.07 25.06 -21.55
C ASP A 329 15.27 23.87 -20.95
N ALA A 330 15.70 23.40 -19.77
CA ALA A 330 15.17 22.20 -19.13
C ALA A 330 15.09 22.34 -17.61
N TYR A 331 14.20 21.54 -17.00
CA TYR A 331 14.11 21.39 -15.55
C TYR A 331 14.72 20.06 -15.13
N LEU A 332 15.40 20.06 -13.98
CA LEU A 332 15.95 18.84 -13.43
C LEU A 332 14.89 18.01 -12.70
N TRP A 333 14.98 16.71 -12.83
CA TRP A 333 14.24 15.76 -12.01
C TRP A 333 15.19 14.72 -11.43
N GLU A 334 15.02 14.39 -10.14
CA GLU A 334 15.79 13.36 -9.44
C GLU A 334 14.85 12.26 -8.94
N ARG A 335 15.24 10.99 -9.15
CA ARG A 335 14.47 9.85 -8.69
C ARG A 335 14.41 9.81 -7.15
N LEU A 336 13.23 9.61 -6.59
CA LEU A 336 13.06 9.36 -5.16
C LEU A 336 13.77 8.05 -4.77
N GLY A 337 14.55 8.08 -3.69
CA GLY A 337 15.35 6.94 -3.22
C GLY A 337 16.83 7.00 -3.51
N CYS A 338 17.32 8.01 -4.25
CA CYS A 338 18.75 8.23 -4.53
C CYS A 338 19.50 8.90 -3.36
N GLY A 339 19.07 8.68 -2.12
CA GLY A 339 19.59 9.36 -0.92
C GLY A 339 18.70 10.47 -0.39
N ASN A 340 17.59 10.75 -1.07
CA ASN A 340 16.58 11.75 -0.72
C ASN A 340 15.30 11.15 -0.11
N TYR A 341 15.24 9.81 0.03
CA TYR A 341 14.11 9.13 0.66
C TYR A 341 14.33 8.99 2.16
N ALA A 342 13.42 9.54 2.97
CA ALA A 342 13.45 9.44 4.42
C ALA A 342 12.16 8.76 4.92
N PRO A 343 12.15 7.42 5.07
CA PRO A 343 10.98 6.71 5.56
C PRO A 343 10.72 7.08 7.02
N THR A 344 9.62 7.75 7.28
CA THR A 344 9.10 8.05 8.61
C THR A 344 7.69 7.49 8.74
N HIS A 345 7.19 7.31 9.96
CA HIS A 345 5.79 6.91 10.14
C HIS A 345 4.82 7.87 9.43
N PHE A 346 5.10 9.17 9.49
CA PHE A 346 4.34 10.17 8.76
C PHE A 346 4.44 9.97 7.24
N GLY A 347 5.64 9.80 6.70
CA GLY A 347 5.86 9.62 5.27
C GLY A 347 5.21 8.35 4.70
N LEU A 348 4.99 7.32 5.50
CA LEU A 348 4.30 6.09 5.12
C LEU A 348 2.78 6.17 5.27
N SER A 349 2.25 7.29 5.78
CA SER A 349 0.81 7.49 5.92
C SER A 349 0.11 7.56 4.57
N LEU A 350 -1.15 7.12 4.55
CA LEU A 350 -2.03 7.17 3.38
C LEU A 350 -2.97 8.37 3.54
N PRO A 351 -3.09 9.24 2.53
CA PRO A 351 -4.07 10.31 2.57
C PRO A 351 -5.46 9.77 2.27
N GLU A 352 -6.42 10.06 3.14
CA GLU A 352 -7.82 9.68 2.97
C GLU A 352 -8.73 10.90 3.12
N VAL A 353 -9.53 11.17 2.10
CA VAL A 353 -10.58 12.20 2.18
C VAL A 353 -11.70 11.71 3.08
N LYS A 354 -11.99 12.46 4.13
CA LYS A 354 -13.04 12.16 5.13
C LYS A 354 -14.29 12.97 4.92
N GLU A 355 -14.15 14.16 4.38
CA GLU A 355 -15.26 15.06 4.08
C GLU A 355 -14.97 15.86 2.82
N VAL A 356 -16.00 16.05 2.00
CA VAL A 356 -15.97 16.90 0.79
C VAL A 356 -16.94 18.05 1.01
N ARG A 357 -16.46 19.28 0.88
CA ARG A 357 -17.28 20.50 1.03
C ARG A 357 -17.23 21.34 -0.23
N HIS A 358 -18.34 21.41 -0.94
CA HIS A 358 -18.53 22.27 -2.10
C HIS A 358 -18.84 23.70 -1.66
N LYS A 359 -18.12 24.68 -2.23
CA LYS A 359 -18.30 26.11 -1.96
C LYS A 359 -19.11 26.76 -3.08
N GLU A 360 -19.75 27.90 -2.78
CA GLU A 360 -20.54 28.66 -3.75
C GLU A 360 -19.72 29.24 -4.92
N ASP A 361 -18.41 29.48 -4.70
CA ASP A 361 -17.47 29.98 -5.72
C ASP A 361 -16.94 28.89 -6.66
N GLY A 362 -17.45 27.66 -6.51
CA GLY A 362 -17.06 26.50 -7.29
C GLY A 362 -15.78 25.81 -6.82
N THR A 363 -15.18 26.27 -5.71
CA THR A 363 -14.08 25.54 -5.07
C THR A 363 -14.60 24.38 -4.23
N ILE A 364 -13.75 23.38 -4.03
CA ILE A 364 -14.04 22.20 -3.22
C ILE A 364 -12.96 22.08 -2.15
N VAL A 365 -13.36 21.94 -0.91
CA VAL A 365 -12.44 21.73 0.21
C VAL A 365 -12.54 20.28 0.65
N LEU A 366 -11.42 19.58 0.59
CA LEU A 366 -11.28 18.19 1.00
C LEU A 366 -10.65 18.17 2.40
N ASN A 367 -11.36 17.65 3.40
CA ASN A 367 -10.78 17.35 4.70
C ASN A 367 -10.09 15.98 4.61
N ILE A 368 -8.78 15.95 4.81
CA ILE A 368 -7.93 14.79 4.57
C ILE A 368 -7.26 14.37 5.88
N HIS A 369 -7.27 13.08 6.13
CA HIS A 369 -6.57 12.44 7.23
C HIS A 369 -5.36 11.68 6.71
N ALA A 370 -4.17 11.91 7.29
CA ALA A 370 -2.98 11.10 7.07
C ALA A 370 -3.06 9.85 7.94
N VAL A 371 -3.58 8.77 7.38
CA VAL A 371 -3.80 7.51 8.11
C VAL A 371 -2.54 6.67 8.09
N CYS A 372 -2.04 6.22 9.23
CA CYS A 372 -0.87 5.36 9.32
C CYS A 372 -1.21 4.00 9.96
N ASP A 373 -0.36 3.00 9.70
CA ASP A 373 -0.48 1.64 10.22
C ASP A 373 0.04 1.49 11.65
N SER A 374 0.57 2.55 12.24
CA SER A 374 1.03 2.53 13.63
C SER A 374 -0.15 2.48 14.60
N VAL A 375 -0.16 1.48 15.47
CA VAL A 375 -1.14 1.37 16.57
C VAL A 375 -1.06 2.54 17.58
N VAL A 376 -0.05 3.38 17.48
CA VAL A 376 0.12 4.58 18.29
C VAL A 376 -0.75 5.72 17.77
N CYS A 377 -1.11 5.69 16.48
CA CYS A 377 -1.97 6.67 15.83
C CYS A 377 -3.42 6.16 15.85
N ASN A 378 -4.30 6.81 16.60
CA ASN A 378 -5.69 6.37 16.72
C ASN A 378 -6.49 6.55 15.42
N ASP A 379 -6.37 7.71 14.74
CA ASP A 379 -7.14 8.01 13.54
C ASP A 379 -6.30 8.60 12.41
N ALA A 380 -5.50 9.62 12.72
CA ALA A 380 -4.64 10.29 11.75
C ALA A 380 -3.41 10.86 12.44
N VAL A 381 -2.27 10.88 11.75
CA VAL A 381 -1.06 11.57 12.22
C VAL A 381 -1.28 13.08 12.16
N ILE A 382 -1.84 13.54 11.04
CA ILE A 382 -2.28 14.93 10.83
C ILE A 382 -3.62 14.95 10.13
N THR A 383 -4.32 16.08 10.27
CA THR A 383 -5.49 16.44 9.48
C THR A 383 -5.18 17.72 8.71
N HIS A 384 -5.57 17.79 7.46
CA HIS A 384 -5.38 18.98 6.63
C HIS A 384 -6.56 19.22 5.68
N GLU A 385 -6.67 20.42 5.16
CA GLU A 385 -7.67 20.82 4.18
C GLU A 385 -6.98 21.16 2.86
N LEU A 386 -7.30 20.41 1.83
CA LEU A 386 -6.86 20.67 0.46
C LEU A 386 -7.97 21.37 -0.30
N THR A 387 -7.69 22.55 -0.82
CA THR A 387 -8.64 23.28 -1.68
C THR A 387 -8.32 23.01 -3.14
N ILE A 388 -9.33 22.57 -3.89
CA ILE A 388 -9.24 22.29 -5.31
C ILE A 388 -10.37 22.96 -6.07
N LYS A 389 -10.23 23.04 -7.41
CA LYS A 389 -11.27 23.45 -8.33
C LYS A 389 -11.28 22.57 -9.56
N MET A 390 -12.47 22.09 -9.93
CA MET A 390 -12.64 21.38 -11.20
C MET A 390 -12.68 22.36 -12.35
N GLN A 391 -11.93 22.07 -13.41
CA GLN A 391 -11.92 22.84 -14.64
C GLN A 391 -12.98 22.35 -15.63
N GLU A 392 -13.32 23.16 -16.63
CA GLU A 392 -14.33 22.81 -17.63
C GLU A 392 -13.97 21.58 -18.47
N ASP A 393 -12.68 21.30 -18.62
CA ASP A 393 -12.16 20.12 -19.33
C ASP A 393 -12.13 18.85 -18.49
N GLY A 394 -12.57 18.94 -17.21
CA GLY A 394 -12.57 17.83 -16.25
C GLY A 394 -11.26 17.65 -15.49
N SER A 395 -10.23 18.45 -15.76
CA SER A 395 -9.02 18.46 -14.96
C SER A 395 -9.25 19.10 -13.60
N VAL A 396 -8.37 18.83 -12.63
CA VAL A 396 -8.38 19.44 -11.30
C VAL A 396 -7.27 20.47 -11.21
N GLN A 397 -7.54 21.58 -10.54
CA GLN A 397 -6.52 22.56 -10.16
C GLN A 397 -6.44 22.61 -8.63
N TYR A 398 -5.22 22.51 -8.09
CA TYR A 398 -4.94 22.61 -6.66
C TYR A 398 -4.69 24.07 -6.31
N LEU A 399 -5.40 24.56 -5.29
CA LEU A 399 -5.41 25.98 -4.93
C LEU A 399 -4.83 26.28 -3.55
N GLY A 400 -4.60 25.26 -2.73
CA GLY A 400 -4.01 25.43 -1.41
C GLY A 400 -4.16 24.22 -0.52
N ASN A 401 -3.27 24.10 0.45
CA ASN A 401 -3.30 23.08 1.49
C ASN A 401 -3.05 23.76 2.85
N LYS A 402 -3.85 23.42 3.84
CA LYS A 402 -3.77 23.94 5.20
C LYS A 402 -3.73 22.81 6.19
N ILE A 403 -2.62 22.66 6.89
CA ILE A 403 -2.48 21.73 8.01
C ILE A 403 -3.27 22.30 9.20
N LEU A 404 -4.08 21.45 9.83
CA LEU A 404 -4.96 21.85 10.92
C LEU A 404 -4.31 21.61 12.28
N ASP A 405 -4.80 22.35 13.28
CA ASP A 405 -4.41 22.25 14.68
C ASP A 405 -2.87 22.31 14.89
N ASP A 406 -2.32 21.39 15.65
CA ASP A 406 -0.88 21.23 15.92
C ASP A 406 -0.18 20.29 14.92
N GLY A 407 -0.83 19.95 13.81
CA GLY A 407 -0.32 18.98 12.83
C GLY A 407 1.06 19.31 12.28
N MET A 408 1.42 20.59 12.18
CA MET A 408 2.77 21.02 11.75
C MET A 408 3.89 20.51 12.67
N ASP A 409 3.60 20.25 13.95
CA ASP A 409 4.60 19.76 14.92
C ASP A 409 4.94 18.28 14.66
N TYR A 410 4.10 17.55 13.95
CA TYR A 410 4.28 16.11 13.63
C TYR A 410 4.89 15.90 12.23
N ILE A 411 5.01 16.94 11.41
CA ILE A 411 5.59 16.85 10.08
C ILE A 411 7.11 17.02 10.19
N PRO A 412 7.91 16.02 9.75
CA PRO A 412 9.36 16.19 9.66
C PRO A 412 9.72 17.32 8.70
N GLY A 413 10.86 17.98 8.95
CA GLY A 413 11.37 18.98 8.01
C GLY A 413 11.47 18.40 6.60
N TYR A 414 10.80 19.06 5.64
CA TYR A 414 10.81 18.61 4.25
C TYR A 414 12.20 18.75 3.62
N GLN A 415 12.63 17.73 2.90
CA GLN A 415 13.87 17.73 2.14
C GLN A 415 13.54 17.75 0.65
N TYR A 416 13.84 18.86 0.01
CA TYR A 416 13.67 18.99 -1.44
C TYR A 416 14.56 17.96 -2.15
N ARG A 417 14.08 17.37 -3.23
CA ARG A 417 14.84 16.34 -3.96
C ARG A 417 16.16 16.89 -4.52
N LEU A 418 16.18 18.11 -4.98
CA LEU A 418 17.32 18.77 -5.60
C LEU A 418 17.94 19.82 -4.66
N ASN A 419 18.15 19.49 -3.39
CA ASN A 419 18.60 20.43 -2.34
C ASN A 419 19.97 21.08 -2.57
N ASN A 420 20.83 20.53 -3.42
CA ASN A 420 22.22 20.97 -3.58
C ASN A 420 22.54 21.57 -4.96
N LEU A 421 21.53 21.72 -5.82
CA LEU A 421 21.73 22.15 -7.21
C LEU A 421 21.07 23.51 -7.51
N LYS A 422 21.07 24.46 -6.56
CA LYS A 422 20.95 25.86 -7.00
C LYS A 422 22.24 26.20 -7.75
N LEU A 423 22.17 26.04 -9.05
CA LEU A 423 23.20 26.41 -10.01
C LEU A 423 23.46 27.92 -9.98
#